data_4f956e584ea130a93cb39129542d93a0
#
_entry.id   4f956e584ea130a93cb39129542d93a0
#
_cell.length_a   1.000
_cell.length_b   1.000
_cell.length_c   1.000
_cell.angle_alpha   90.00
_cell.angle_beta   90.00
_cell.angle_gamma   90.00
#
_symmetry.space_group_name_H-M   'P 1'
#
loop_
_entity.id
_entity.type
_entity.pdbx_description
1 polymer ?
#
loop_
_entity_poly.entity_id
_entity_poly.type
_entity_poly.pdbx_seq_one_letter_code
_entity_poly.pdbx_strand_id
1 'polypeptide(L)'
;LSLFGAAADAMPALDDPRAADAEAVLQLAREVHRHADVGLAARFRQRFAFAPDALAAHAYRAGQPAGPVLLLDDDRAVVRVAQGGPHGTHWWLLQGLQATVVEGLHGAGRSPNRQCFAKFDGHQVTTHAGWDGPVITRLHLPHHAKAARPGTAGCDEILPFNDGLRVLWRDATGVYLLTPDAAQQLYPRADSNEAPDTPEHPDAQVPLAQPLLHMALSPDERFIAVGDQGSQHLLLNPRGEVLGRWAPLSACAHHATFTHDSTRLLAHSCHLYTGHTGVLHLPPEGTGGSPHAHPSFPGAAALQPFHRHSWRVDATATLRGTVMEGDAAGYLHALSDDGQLLWHHHIGGALNALDTSPDGSTIVAASHSGYVVWLRQLGAGMDPCSISTSPYTETGRWIFWQGEAEPLHW
;
A
#
# COMPACT_ATOMS: atom_id res chain seq x y z
N LEU A 1 17.16 -5.73 0.20
CA LEU A 1 18.06 -4.61 -0.20
C LEU A 1 19.24 -5.06 -1.09
N SER A 2 19.62 -6.36 -1.12
CA SER A 2 20.75 -6.85 -1.94
C SER A 2 20.40 -7.14 -3.41
N LEU A 3 19.15 -7.08 -3.81
CA LEU A 3 18.72 -7.33 -5.20
C LEU A 3 18.83 -6.10 -6.13
N PHE A 4 19.08 -4.92 -5.59
CA PHE A 4 19.19 -3.68 -6.37
C PHE A 4 20.63 -3.22 -6.63
N GLY A 5 21.64 -3.94 -6.10
CA GLY A 5 23.01 -3.44 -6.05
C GLY A 5 23.84 -3.57 -7.33
N ALA A 6 23.45 -4.39 -8.30
CA ALA A 6 24.35 -4.68 -9.43
C ALA A 6 23.98 -4.06 -10.77
N ALA A 7 22.75 -3.56 -10.94
CA ALA A 7 22.30 -2.98 -12.22
C ALA A 7 22.31 -1.43 -12.24
N ALA A 8 22.33 -0.80 -11.07
CA ALA A 8 22.36 0.67 -10.98
C ALA A 8 23.72 1.27 -11.36
N ASP A 9 24.79 0.48 -11.27
CA ASP A 9 26.15 0.96 -11.58
C ASP A 9 26.48 1.02 -13.08
N ALA A 10 25.57 0.56 -13.94
CA ALA A 10 25.85 0.42 -15.38
C ALA A 10 25.25 1.54 -16.27
N MET A 11 24.40 2.40 -15.74
CA MET A 11 23.93 3.57 -16.49
C MET A 11 24.73 4.81 -16.03
N PRO A 12 25.37 5.55 -16.94
CA PRO A 12 25.94 6.84 -16.57
C PRO A 12 24.78 7.69 -16.05
N ALA A 13 24.89 8.13 -14.80
CA ALA A 13 23.98 9.12 -14.23
C ALA A 13 24.03 10.34 -15.16
N LEU A 14 22.93 10.64 -15.84
CA LEU A 14 22.79 11.93 -16.50
C LEU A 14 22.82 12.97 -15.38
N ASP A 15 23.88 13.77 -15.35
CA ASP A 15 24.02 14.85 -14.37
C ASP A 15 22.82 15.80 -14.56
N ASP A 16 21.90 15.81 -13.61
CA ASP A 16 20.82 16.80 -13.60
C ASP A 16 21.43 18.16 -13.24
N PRO A 17 21.40 19.16 -14.14
CA PRO A 17 21.99 20.48 -13.87
C PRO A 17 21.34 21.16 -12.64
N ARG A 18 20.14 20.76 -12.23
CA ARG A 18 19.47 21.27 -11.04
C ARG A 18 20.06 20.72 -9.75
N ALA A 19 20.84 19.64 -9.80
CA ALA A 19 21.45 19.03 -8.63
C ALA A 19 22.42 19.98 -7.90
N ALA A 20 23.07 20.89 -8.63
CA ALA A 20 23.95 21.90 -8.07
C ALA A 20 23.21 22.89 -7.14
N ASP A 21 21.95 23.21 -7.44
CA ASP A 21 21.12 24.14 -6.68
C ASP A 21 20.21 23.42 -5.68
N ALA A 22 20.12 22.09 -5.75
CA ALA A 22 19.16 21.30 -4.97
C ALA A 22 19.31 21.52 -3.45
N GLU A 23 20.54 21.58 -2.93
CA GLU A 23 20.79 21.83 -1.52
C GLU A 23 20.35 23.24 -1.12
N ALA A 24 20.60 24.26 -1.92
CA ALA A 24 20.16 25.62 -1.63
C ALA A 24 18.63 25.73 -1.59
N VAL A 25 17.94 25.07 -2.53
CA VAL A 25 16.49 25.03 -2.55
C VAL A 25 15.94 24.24 -1.35
N LEU A 26 16.59 23.13 -0.96
CA LEU A 26 16.23 22.36 0.22
C LEU A 26 16.38 23.18 1.51
N GLN A 27 17.44 24.01 1.63
CA GLN A 27 17.58 24.93 2.76
C GLN A 27 16.42 25.95 2.81
N LEU A 28 16.02 26.50 1.67
CA LEU A 28 14.84 27.37 1.59
C LEU A 28 13.54 26.63 1.99
N ALA A 29 13.38 25.38 1.60
CA ALA A 29 12.24 24.56 2.00
C ALA A 29 12.18 24.39 3.52
N ARG A 30 13.33 24.11 4.18
CA ARG A 30 13.43 24.05 5.65
C ARG A 30 13.04 25.37 6.31
N GLU A 31 13.48 26.51 5.76
CA GLU A 31 13.09 27.83 6.26
C GLU A 31 11.58 28.05 6.15
N VAL A 32 11.01 27.78 4.98
CA VAL A 32 9.57 27.94 4.71
C VAL A 32 8.76 27.08 5.67
N HIS A 33 9.16 25.82 5.85
CA HIS A 33 8.49 24.89 6.76
C HIS A 33 8.49 25.40 8.21
N ARG A 34 9.63 25.92 8.70
CA ARG A 34 9.73 26.47 10.06
C ARG A 34 8.78 27.64 10.33
N HIS A 35 8.39 28.40 9.32
CA HIS A 35 7.42 29.48 9.47
C HIS A 35 5.97 29.02 9.58
N ALA A 36 5.65 27.78 9.19
CA ALA A 36 4.32 27.18 9.19
C ALA A 36 3.24 28.07 8.52
N ASP A 37 3.63 28.86 7.52
CA ASP A 37 2.75 29.81 6.79
C ASP A 37 2.31 29.17 5.46
N VAL A 38 1.02 28.85 5.34
CA VAL A 38 0.43 28.23 4.16
C VAL A 38 0.64 29.07 2.88
N GLY A 39 0.52 30.40 2.99
CA GLY A 39 0.73 31.29 1.85
C GLY A 39 2.19 31.34 1.41
N LEU A 40 3.13 31.29 2.34
CA LEU A 40 4.56 31.22 2.04
C LEU A 40 4.89 29.87 1.39
N ALA A 41 4.40 28.76 1.92
CA ALA A 41 4.56 27.43 1.34
C ALA A 41 4.02 27.37 -0.09
N ALA A 42 2.83 27.90 -0.35
CA ALA A 42 2.25 27.95 -1.70
C ALA A 42 3.11 28.76 -2.68
N ARG A 43 3.61 29.94 -2.27
CA ARG A 43 4.52 30.77 -3.10
C ARG A 43 5.85 30.08 -3.36
N PHE A 44 6.42 29.43 -2.33
CA PHE A 44 7.64 28.66 -2.47
C PHE A 44 7.46 27.57 -3.53
N ARG A 45 6.39 26.77 -3.43
CA ARG A 45 6.08 25.70 -4.37
C ARG A 45 5.88 26.19 -5.80
N GLN A 46 5.19 27.32 -5.99
CA GLN A 46 5.05 27.93 -7.32
C GLN A 46 6.40 28.35 -7.92
N ARG A 47 7.34 28.77 -7.09
CA ARG A 47 8.67 29.22 -7.55
C ARG A 47 9.65 28.08 -7.74
N PHE A 48 9.57 27.08 -6.87
CA PHE A 48 10.47 25.92 -6.82
C PHE A 48 9.63 24.63 -6.83
N ALA A 49 9.24 24.21 -8.03
CA ALA A 49 8.59 22.92 -8.20
C ALA A 49 9.50 21.80 -7.72
N PHE A 50 8.92 20.78 -7.10
CA PHE A 50 9.70 19.64 -6.63
C PHE A 50 10.38 18.93 -7.79
N ALA A 51 11.68 18.70 -7.69
CA ALA A 51 12.50 18.07 -8.71
C ALA A 51 13.07 16.74 -8.16
N PRO A 52 12.35 15.61 -8.31
CA PRO A 52 12.77 14.33 -7.74
C PRO A 52 14.16 13.91 -8.17
N ASP A 53 14.49 14.08 -9.46
CA ASP A 53 15.77 13.65 -10.01
C ASP A 53 16.95 14.46 -9.44
N ALA A 54 16.76 15.77 -9.27
CA ALA A 54 17.76 16.63 -8.64
C ALA A 54 18.05 16.26 -7.16
N LEU A 55 17.07 15.68 -6.47
CA LEU A 55 17.15 15.26 -5.07
C LEU A 55 17.33 13.74 -4.91
N ALA A 56 17.49 12.99 -6.02
CA ALA A 56 17.54 11.53 -5.97
C ALA A 56 18.67 11.00 -5.07
N ALA A 57 19.83 11.63 -5.07
CA ALA A 57 20.95 11.23 -4.20
C ALA A 57 20.65 11.45 -2.71
N HIS A 58 19.88 12.48 -2.36
CA HIS A 58 19.39 12.70 -0.98
C HIS A 58 18.36 11.65 -0.59
N ALA A 59 17.37 11.44 -1.44
CA ALA A 59 16.32 10.45 -1.23
C ALA A 59 16.89 9.04 -1.08
N TYR A 60 17.88 8.66 -1.87
CA TYR A 60 18.53 7.36 -1.79
C TYR A 60 19.23 7.13 -0.45
N ARG A 61 19.92 8.15 0.07
CA ARG A 61 20.69 8.05 1.32
C ARG A 61 19.84 8.22 2.58
N ALA A 62 18.83 9.07 2.52
CA ALA A 62 18.10 9.54 3.69
C ALA A 62 16.60 9.17 3.69
N GLY A 63 16.05 8.72 2.57
CA GLY A 63 14.64 8.39 2.43
C GLY A 63 14.20 7.30 3.39
N GLN A 64 13.11 7.56 4.11
CA GLN A 64 12.47 6.61 5.00
C GLN A 64 11.22 6.05 4.32
N PRO A 65 11.14 4.73 4.04
CA PRO A 65 9.97 4.15 3.40
C PRO A 65 8.67 4.55 4.07
N ALA A 66 7.77 5.16 3.32
CA ALA A 66 6.45 5.57 3.77
C ALA A 66 5.37 4.63 3.20
N GLY A 67 4.43 4.23 4.05
CA GLY A 67 3.29 3.35 3.72
C GLY A 67 3.16 2.19 4.72
N PRO A 68 1.95 1.71 4.93
CA PRO A 68 0.69 2.11 4.30
C PRO A 68 0.27 3.56 4.60
N VAL A 69 -0.63 4.09 3.77
CA VAL A 69 -1.25 5.40 3.94
C VAL A 69 -2.79 5.27 3.95
N LEU A 70 -3.45 6.01 4.82
CA LEU A 70 -4.92 6.04 4.93
C LEU A 70 -5.38 7.50 4.89
N LEU A 71 -6.10 7.87 3.87
CA LEU A 71 -6.77 9.16 3.75
C LEU A 71 -7.99 9.17 4.67
N LEU A 72 -8.00 10.01 5.69
CA LEU A 72 -9.09 10.14 6.65
C LEU A 72 -10.21 11.03 6.11
N ASP A 73 -9.81 12.13 5.50
CA ASP A 73 -10.64 13.09 4.76
C ASP A 73 -9.76 13.84 3.75
N ASP A 74 -10.27 14.87 3.11
CA ASP A 74 -9.55 15.58 2.05
C ASP A 74 -8.23 16.21 2.52
N ASP A 75 -8.11 16.56 3.80
CA ASP A 75 -6.98 17.30 4.36
C ASP A 75 -6.14 16.50 5.36
N ARG A 76 -6.62 15.32 5.79
CA ARG A 76 -5.95 14.49 6.78
C ARG A 76 -5.64 13.10 6.26
N ALA A 77 -4.42 12.65 6.51
CA ALA A 77 -4.04 11.27 6.29
C ALA A 77 -3.17 10.76 7.45
N VAL A 78 -3.19 9.46 7.68
CA VAL A 78 -2.20 8.80 8.52
C VAL A 78 -1.30 7.94 7.65
N VAL A 79 -0.02 7.94 7.97
CA VAL A 79 1.00 7.20 7.23
C VAL A 79 1.97 6.53 8.18
N ARG A 80 2.32 5.28 7.89
CA ARG A 80 3.42 4.59 8.56
C ARG A 80 4.73 4.96 7.88
N VAL A 81 5.72 5.36 8.65
CA VAL A 81 7.07 5.64 8.16
C VAL A 81 8.06 4.73 8.87
N ALA A 82 8.80 3.95 8.09
CA ALA A 82 9.84 3.10 8.63
C ALA A 82 11.07 3.96 8.95
N GLN A 83 11.46 4.03 10.23
CA GLN A 83 12.70 4.68 10.62
C GLN A 83 13.84 3.68 10.60
N GLY A 84 14.92 4.04 9.94
CA GLY A 84 16.19 3.33 10.04
C GLY A 84 16.81 3.61 11.40
N GLY A 85 17.00 2.58 12.24
CA GLY A 85 17.65 2.72 13.52
C GLY A 85 16.81 2.20 14.70
N PRO A 86 17.29 2.43 15.95
CA PRO A 86 16.71 1.84 17.16
C PRO A 86 15.32 2.36 17.55
N HIS A 87 14.83 3.40 16.87
CA HIS A 87 13.55 4.04 17.21
C HIS A 87 12.33 3.44 16.54
N GLY A 88 12.51 2.47 15.63
CA GLY A 88 11.39 1.71 15.04
C GLY A 88 10.56 2.47 14.01
N THR A 89 9.38 1.94 13.76
CA THR A 89 8.41 2.46 12.80
C THR A 89 7.38 3.33 13.51
N HIS A 90 7.09 4.52 12.99
CA HIS A 90 6.08 5.43 13.53
C HIS A 90 4.93 5.66 12.55
N TRP A 91 3.75 5.88 13.13
CA TRP A 91 2.60 6.40 12.42
C TRP A 91 2.51 7.92 12.62
N TRP A 92 2.28 8.62 11.53
CA TRP A 92 2.16 10.07 11.51
C TRP A 92 0.77 10.48 11.05
N LEU A 93 0.15 11.41 11.77
CA LEU A 93 -1.01 12.16 11.30
C LEU A 93 -0.51 13.39 10.57
N LEU A 94 -0.88 13.52 9.30
CA LEU A 94 -0.57 14.65 8.42
C LEU A 94 -1.84 15.47 8.24
N GLN A 95 -1.76 16.77 8.55
CA GLN A 95 -2.87 17.70 8.42
C GLN A 95 -2.37 19.10 8.05
N GLY A 96 -2.69 19.56 6.84
CA GLY A 96 -2.20 20.85 6.34
C GLY A 96 -0.66 20.89 6.32
N LEU A 97 -0.04 21.77 7.09
CA LEU A 97 1.42 21.88 7.28
C LEU A 97 1.91 21.23 8.58
N GLN A 98 1.09 20.43 9.26
CA GLN A 98 1.44 19.78 10.53
C GLN A 98 1.57 18.28 10.33
N ALA A 99 2.64 17.71 10.88
CA ALA A 99 2.86 16.28 11.01
C ALA A 99 3.06 15.95 12.49
N THR A 100 2.26 15.04 13.02
CA THR A 100 2.33 14.63 14.43
C THR A 100 2.40 13.13 14.54
N VAL A 101 3.27 12.63 15.43
CA VAL A 101 3.35 11.20 15.73
C VAL A 101 2.05 10.77 16.41
N VAL A 102 1.47 9.68 15.94
CA VAL A 102 0.34 9.03 16.62
C VAL A 102 0.90 8.04 17.62
N GLU A 103 1.03 8.49 18.86
CA GLU A 103 1.65 7.71 19.93
C GLU A 103 0.89 6.39 20.19
N GLY A 104 1.65 5.31 20.40
CA GLY A 104 1.11 3.98 20.69
C GLY A 104 0.42 3.28 19.53
N LEU A 105 0.45 3.85 18.32
CA LEU A 105 -0.10 3.20 17.13
C LEU A 105 0.99 2.37 16.43
N HIS A 106 0.79 1.06 16.35
CA HIS A 106 1.69 0.10 15.70
C HIS A 106 1.15 -0.43 14.37
N GLY A 107 -0.17 -0.33 14.15
CA GLY A 107 -0.82 -0.73 12.91
C GLY A 107 -2.16 -0.04 12.75
N ALA A 108 -2.56 0.27 11.51
CA ALA A 108 -3.86 0.82 11.20
C ALA A 108 -4.36 0.34 9.84
N GLY A 109 -5.67 0.26 9.70
CA GLY A 109 -6.34 -0.06 8.47
C GLY A 109 -7.78 0.47 8.46
N ARG A 110 -8.39 0.43 7.29
CA ARG A 110 -9.73 0.96 7.07
C ARG A 110 -10.58 -0.02 6.27
N SER A 111 -11.86 -0.11 6.63
CA SER A 111 -12.83 -0.93 5.89
C SER A 111 -13.09 -0.41 4.48
N PRO A 112 -13.57 -1.27 3.57
CA PRO A 112 -13.91 -0.85 2.21
C PRO A 112 -14.92 0.29 2.14
N ASN A 113 -15.95 0.30 3.01
CA ASN A 113 -16.94 1.39 3.09
C ASN A 113 -16.42 2.64 3.80
N ARG A 114 -15.17 2.64 4.28
CA ARG A 114 -14.46 3.75 4.94
C ARG A 114 -15.04 4.19 6.29
N GLN A 115 -16.00 3.45 6.84
CA GLN A 115 -16.67 3.82 8.11
C GLN A 115 -16.04 3.17 9.33
N CYS A 116 -15.35 2.05 9.15
CA CYS A 116 -14.67 1.34 10.22
C CYS A 116 -13.15 1.45 10.06
N PHE A 117 -12.46 1.73 11.18
CA PHE A 117 -11.00 1.74 11.25
C PHE A 117 -10.54 0.71 12.27
N ALA A 118 -9.51 -0.05 11.93
CA ALA A 118 -8.81 -0.92 12.86
C ALA A 118 -7.52 -0.25 13.32
N LYS A 119 -7.20 -0.36 14.60
CA LYS A 119 -5.97 0.15 15.22
C LYS A 119 -5.32 -0.95 16.04
N PHE A 120 -4.01 -1.07 15.94
CA PHE A 120 -3.18 -1.97 16.74
C PHE A 120 -2.23 -1.14 17.60
N ASP A 121 -2.28 -1.33 18.91
CA ASP A 121 -1.50 -0.60 19.91
C ASP A 121 -0.24 -1.36 20.38
N GLY A 122 0.15 -2.41 19.69
CA GLY A 122 1.24 -3.30 20.09
C GLY A 122 0.80 -4.49 20.94
N HIS A 123 -0.44 -4.50 21.44
CA HIS A 123 -0.99 -5.53 22.32
C HIS A 123 -2.34 -6.04 21.87
N GLN A 124 -3.16 -5.17 21.30
CA GLN A 124 -4.54 -5.44 20.97
C GLN A 124 -4.93 -4.77 19.65
N VAL A 125 -5.76 -5.44 18.87
CA VAL A 125 -6.46 -4.81 17.75
C VAL A 125 -7.85 -4.38 18.22
N THR A 126 -8.17 -3.12 17.97
CA THR A 126 -9.51 -2.55 18.21
C THR A 126 -10.08 -2.00 16.92
N THR A 127 -11.36 -2.13 16.71
CA THR A 127 -12.07 -1.46 15.61
C THR A 127 -12.89 -0.29 16.13
N HIS A 128 -13.05 0.73 15.31
CA HIS A 128 -13.65 2.01 15.66
C HIS A 128 -14.62 2.48 14.59
N ALA A 129 -15.73 3.13 15.00
CA ALA A 129 -16.67 3.79 14.09
C ALA A 129 -16.13 5.16 13.68
N GLY A 130 -15.33 5.19 12.60
CA GLY A 130 -14.53 6.34 12.19
C GLY A 130 -13.17 6.39 12.91
N TRP A 131 -12.25 7.21 12.40
CA TRP A 131 -10.89 7.31 12.94
C TRP A 131 -10.86 7.74 14.41
N ASP A 132 -11.61 8.77 14.76
CA ASP A 132 -11.70 9.33 16.12
C ASP A 132 -12.95 8.86 16.87
N GLY A 133 -13.65 7.85 16.32
CA GLY A 133 -14.92 7.37 16.85
C GLY A 133 -14.78 6.33 17.96
N PRO A 134 -15.90 5.91 18.54
CA PRO A 134 -15.92 4.93 19.62
C PRO A 134 -15.46 3.55 19.15
N VAL A 135 -14.94 2.77 20.10
CA VAL A 135 -14.57 1.37 19.88
C VAL A 135 -15.83 0.56 19.58
N ILE A 136 -15.81 -0.19 18.48
CA ILE A 136 -16.84 -1.18 18.12
C ILE A 136 -16.52 -2.49 18.81
N THR A 137 -15.29 -3.01 18.65
CA THR A 137 -14.90 -4.28 19.25
C THR A 137 -13.41 -4.37 19.53
N ARG A 138 -13.04 -5.39 20.30
CA ARG A 138 -11.66 -5.81 20.56
C ARG A 138 -11.47 -7.22 20.03
N LEU A 139 -10.37 -7.45 19.33
CA LEU A 139 -10.16 -8.67 18.57
C LEU A 139 -9.03 -9.50 19.16
N HIS A 140 -9.15 -10.80 18.97
CA HIS A 140 -8.18 -11.78 19.41
C HIS A 140 -6.97 -11.79 18.50
N LEU A 141 -5.77 -11.57 19.03
CA LEU A 141 -4.52 -11.68 18.26
C LEU A 141 -4.12 -13.15 18.05
N PRO A 142 -3.38 -13.46 16.97
CA PRO A 142 -2.72 -14.74 16.80
C PRO A 142 -1.82 -15.06 18.01
N HIS A 143 -1.68 -16.35 18.33
CA HIS A 143 -0.94 -16.78 19.52
C HIS A 143 0.51 -16.28 19.55
N HIS A 144 1.22 -16.33 18.40
CA HIS A 144 2.59 -15.85 18.28
C HIS A 144 2.71 -14.33 18.50
N ALA A 145 1.72 -13.56 18.02
CA ALA A 145 1.71 -12.10 18.23
C ALA A 145 1.47 -11.73 19.70
N LYS A 146 0.70 -12.53 20.45
CA LYS A 146 0.54 -12.37 21.90
C LYS A 146 1.80 -12.68 22.69
N ALA A 147 2.59 -13.64 22.22
CA ALA A 147 3.82 -14.07 22.88
C ALA A 147 5.02 -13.16 22.57
N ALA A 148 4.90 -12.28 21.58
CA ALA A 148 5.96 -11.34 21.22
C ALA A 148 6.16 -10.31 22.35
N ARG A 149 7.41 -9.83 22.49
CA ARG A 149 7.67 -8.73 23.42
C ARG A 149 6.89 -7.49 22.99
N PRO A 150 6.44 -6.62 23.92
CA PRO A 150 5.79 -5.36 23.59
C PRO A 150 6.59 -4.59 22.53
N GLY A 151 5.92 -4.18 21.44
CA GLY A 151 6.56 -3.44 20.34
C GLY A 151 7.33 -4.28 19.33
N THR A 152 7.40 -5.62 19.48
CA THR A 152 8.07 -6.52 18.51
C THR A 152 7.09 -7.34 17.66
N ALA A 153 5.80 -7.37 18.01
CA ALA A 153 4.78 -7.96 17.16
C ALA A 153 4.68 -7.12 15.88
N GLY A 154 5.23 -7.64 14.78
CA GLY A 154 5.12 -7.01 13.47
C GLY A 154 3.69 -7.07 12.98
N CYS A 155 3.12 -5.92 12.65
CA CYS A 155 1.89 -5.83 11.88
C CYS A 155 2.24 -5.11 10.59
N ASP A 156 2.11 -5.82 9.47
CA ASP A 156 2.41 -5.23 8.16
C ASP A 156 1.17 -4.56 7.58
N GLU A 157 0.01 -5.18 7.75
CA GLU A 157 -1.25 -4.69 7.19
C GLU A 157 -2.46 -5.16 8.03
N ILE A 158 -3.47 -4.29 8.11
CA ILE A 158 -4.75 -4.56 8.77
C ILE A 158 -5.88 -4.08 7.87
N LEU A 159 -6.86 -4.95 7.58
CA LEU A 159 -8.06 -4.60 6.82
C LEU A 159 -9.32 -5.00 7.60
N PRO A 160 -10.01 -4.05 8.25
CA PRO A 160 -11.27 -4.35 8.94
C PRO A 160 -12.40 -4.57 7.94
N PHE A 161 -13.32 -5.44 8.30
CA PHE A 161 -14.62 -5.58 7.64
C PHE A 161 -15.52 -4.38 7.98
N ASN A 162 -16.55 -4.15 7.16
CA ASN A 162 -17.47 -3.03 7.30
C ASN A 162 -18.28 -3.06 8.61
N ASP A 163 -18.50 -4.27 9.16
CA ASP A 163 -19.19 -4.47 10.45
C ASP A 163 -18.30 -4.14 11.66
N GLY A 164 -16.99 -4.05 11.46
CA GLY A 164 -16.01 -3.86 12.53
C GLY A 164 -15.84 -5.05 13.47
N LEU A 165 -16.48 -6.20 13.19
CA LEU A 165 -16.41 -7.39 14.05
C LEU A 165 -15.32 -8.36 13.60
N ARG A 166 -14.77 -8.16 12.39
CA ARG A 166 -13.74 -8.99 11.78
C ARG A 166 -12.63 -8.12 11.19
N VAL A 167 -11.42 -8.63 11.20
CA VAL A 167 -10.24 -7.95 10.65
C VAL A 167 -9.35 -8.98 9.96
N LEU A 168 -8.89 -8.69 8.76
CA LEU A 168 -7.75 -9.36 8.20
C LEU A 168 -6.48 -8.75 8.76
N TRP A 169 -5.60 -9.60 9.24
CA TRP A 169 -4.30 -9.24 9.79
C TRP A 169 -3.20 -9.92 9.00
N ARG A 170 -2.19 -9.17 8.60
CA ARG A 170 -1.00 -9.70 7.95
C ARG A 170 0.25 -9.34 8.75
N ASP A 171 1.09 -10.32 8.97
CA ASP A 171 2.44 -10.18 9.49
C ASP A 171 3.42 -11.09 8.72
N ALA A 172 4.67 -11.14 9.13
CA ALA A 172 5.69 -11.94 8.48
C ALA A 172 5.39 -13.46 8.47
N THR A 173 4.47 -13.94 9.29
CA THR A 173 4.15 -15.36 9.46
C THR A 173 2.92 -15.82 8.68
N GLY A 174 2.09 -14.86 8.23
CA GLY A 174 0.89 -15.23 7.49
C GLY A 174 -0.21 -14.16 7.47
N VAL A 175 -1.34 -14.58 6.92
CA VAL A 175 -2.60 -13.84 6.91
C VAL A 175 -3.60 -14.52 7.84
N TYR A 176 -4.23 -13.75 8.69
CA TYR A 176 -5.16 -14.22 9.72
C TYR A 176 -6.49 -13.47 9.63
N LEU A 177 -7.58 -14.18 9.90
CA LEU A 177 -8.89 -13.60 10.20
C LEU A 177 -9.04 -13.50 11.70
N LEU A 178 -9.13 -12.27 12.20
CA LEU A 178 -9.35 -11.98 13.62
C LEU A 178 -10.83 -11.75 13.88
N THR A 179 -11.32 -12.31 14.96
CA THR A 179 -12.66 -12.11 15.50
C THR A 179 -12.59 -11.85 17.01
N PRO A 180 -13.68 -11.46 17.70
CA PRO A 180 -13.67 -11.33 19.15
C PRO A 180 -13.26 -12.62 19.88
N ASP A 181 -13.56 -13.79 19.31
CA ASP A 181 -13.39 -15.08 19.96
C ASP A 181 -12.13 -15.84 19.53
N ALA A 182 -11.61 -15.55 18.33
CA ALA A 182 -10.53 -16.34 17.74
C ALA A 182 -9.66 -15.55 16.75
N ALA A 183 -8.47 -16.10 16.47
CA ALA A 183 -7.63 -15.77 15.34
C ALA A 183 -7.42 -17.03 14.49
N GLN A 184 -7.94 -17.03 13.28
CA GLN A 184 -7.83 -18.13 12.33
C GLN A 184 -6.76 -17.80 11.29
N GLN A 185 -5.78 -18.68 11.10
CA GLN A 185 -4.81 -18.54 10.00
C GLN A 185 -5.50 -18.91 8.68
N LEU A 186 -5.46 -17.98 7.73
CA LEU A 186 -5.98 -18.15 6.38
C LEU A 186 -4.90 -18.62 5.40
N TYR A 187 -3.66 -18.12 5.63
CA TYR A 187 -2.50 -18.42 4.81
C TYR A 187 -1.20 -18.28 5.62
N PRO A 188 -0.13 -19.12 5.42
CA PRO A 188 -0.22 -20.39 4.72
C PRO A 188 -1.14 -21.38 5.44
N ARG A 189 -1.65 -22.36 4.72
CA ARG A 189 -2.55 -23.37 5.30
C ARG A 189 -1.78 -24.60 5.72
N ALA A 190 -2.09 -25.15 6.89
CA ALA A 190 -1.43 -26.35 7.41
C ALA A 190 -1.70 -27.62 6.58
N ASP A 191 -2.79 -27.60 5.80
CA ASP A 191 -3.24 -28.72 4.95
C ASP A 191 -2.83 -28.57 3.47
N SER A 192 -2.16 -27.51 3.12
CA SER A 192 -1.62 -27.33 1.78
C SER A 192 -0.30 -28.11 1.66
N ASN A 193 -0.19 -28.97 0.66
CA ASN A 193 1.11 -29.54 0.23
C ASN A 193 2.06 -28.46 -0.35
N GLU A 194 1.77 -27.20 -0.12
CA GLU A 194 2.56 -26.02 -0.42
C GLU A 194 3.56 -25.74 0.70
N ALA A 195 4.19 -26.79 1.24
CA ALA A 195 5.40 -26.59 2.00
C ALA A 195 6.40 -25.89 1.08
N PRO A 196 7.01 -24.78 1.50
CA PRO A 196 8.05 -24.14 0.68
C PRO A 196 9.10 -25.20 0.35
N ASP A 197 9.56 -25.24 -0.91
CA ASP A 197 10.68 -26.09 -1.39
C ASP A 197 12.02 -25.72 -0.70
N THR A 198 11.97 -25.16 0.48
CA THR A 198 13.15 -24.88 1.31
C THR A 198 13.41 -26.08 2.19
N PRO A 199 14.63 -26.65 2.16
CA PRO A 199 15.00 -27.80 2.99
C PRO A 199 14.73 -27.47 4.46
N GLU A 200 13.96 -28.31 5.14
CA GLU A 200 13.72 -28.22 6.58
C GLU A 200 15.07 -28.14 7.30
N HIS A 201 15.37 -26.97 7.83
CA HIS A 201 16.37 -26.85 8.89
C HIS A 201 15.68 -27.24 10.19
N PRO A 202 16.02 -28.41 10.80
CA PRO A 202 15.33 -28.93 11.98
C PRO A 202 15.46 -28.03 13.23
N ASP A 203 16.30 -27.00 13.18
CA ASP A 203 16.55 -26.08 14.31
C ASP A 203 15.89 -24.70 14.13
N ALA A 204 15.12 -24.46 13.07
CA ALA A 204 14.48 -23.15 12.85
C ALA A 204 13.21 -23.03 13.70
N GLN A 205 13.34 -22.50 14.92
CA GLN A 205 12.20 -22.17 15.80
C GLN A 205 11.46 -20.88 15.41
N VAL A 206 11.84 -20.23 14.31
CA VAL A 206 11.21 -19.00 13.82
C VAL A 206 10.54 -19.33 12.49
N PRO A 207 9.23 -19.09 12.32
CA PRO A 207 8.58 -19.21 11.03
C PRO A 207 9.35 -18.40 9.98
N LEU A 208 9.68 -19.01 8.85
CA LEU A 208 10.32 -18.29 7.74
C LEU A 208 9.38 -17.19 7.26
N ALA A 209 9.88 -15.97 7.19
CA ALA A 209 9.13 -14.85 6.63
C ALA A 209 8.71 -15.18 5.20
N GLN A 210 7.42 -15.03 4.89
CA GLN A 210 6.88 -15.27 3.56
C GLN A 210 7.15 -14.03 2.69
N PRO A 211 8.06 -14.09 1.70
CA PRO A 211 8.38 -12.93 0.89
C PRO A 211 7.18 -12.53 0.01
N LEU A 212 6.93 -11.24 -0.10
CA LEU A 212 5.84 -10.65 -0.88
C LEU A 212 4.44 -11.16 -0.51
N LEU A 213 4.26 -11.55 0.76
CA LEU A 213 2.95 -11.92 1.29
C LEU A 213 1.97 -10.76 1.11
N HIS A 214 0.82 -11.04 0.52
CA HIS A 214 -0.21 -10.04 0.23
C HIS A 214 -1.60 -10.53 0.60
N MET A 215 -2.49 -9.57 0.87
CA MET A 215 -3.91 -9.82 1.09
C MET A 215 -4.75 -8.68 0.52
N ALA A 216 -5.98 -8.98 0.17
CA ALA A 216 -6.99 -7.99 -0.20
C ALA A 216 -8.37 -8.45 0.23
N LEU A 217 -9.26 -7.50 0.53
CA LEU A 217 -10.67 -7.71 0.83
C LEU A 217 -11.51 -7.05 -0.26
N SER A 218 -12.49 -7.77 -0.83
CA SER A 218 -13.40 -7.17 -1.81
C SER A 218 -14.28 -6.11 -1.16
N PRO A 219 -14.66 -5.03 -1.87
CA PRO A 219 -15.52 -3.98 -1.32
C PRO A 219 -16.87 -4.48 -0.77
N ASP A 220 -17.43 -5.53 -1.36
CA ASP A 220 -18.64 -6.19 -0.89
C ASP A 220 -18.41 -7.29 0.16
N GLU A 221 -17.15 -7.49 0.55
CA GLU A 221 -16.71 -8.45 1.57
C GLU A 221 -17.00 -9.92 1.27
N ARG A 222 -17.36 -10.27 0.05
CA ARG A 222 -17.61 -11.66 -0.36
C ARG A 222 -16.35 -12.47 -0.60
N PHE A 223 -15.22 -11.78 -0.84
CA PHE A 223 -13.98 -12.41 -1.26
C PHE A 223 -12.77 -11.86 -0.53
N ILE A 224 -11.83 -12.74 -0.25
CA ILE A 224 -10.50 -12.44 0.27
C ILE A 224 -9.49 -13.01 -0.72
N ALA A 225 -8.54 -12.19 -1.17
CA ALA A 225 -7.41 -12.66 -1.98
C ALA A 225 -6.17 -12.73 -1.09
N VAL A 226 -5.38 -13.80 -1.21
CA VAL A 226 -4.10 -13.99 -0.51
C VAL A 226 -3.08 -14.70 -1.41
N GLY A 227 -1.81 -14.55 -1.09
CA GLY A 227 -0.71 -15.24 -1.76
C GLY A 227 0.65 -14.70 -1.35
N ASP A 228 1.71 -15.31 -1.84
CA ASP A 228 3.10 -14.90 -1.64
C ASP A 228 3.94 -15.12 -2.90
N GLN A 229 5.21 -14.77 -2.83
CA GLN A 229 6.14 -14.86 -3.97
C GLN A 229 6.27 -16.27 -4.55
N GLY A 230 6.20 -17.30 -3.72
CA GLY A 230 6.41 -18.71 -4.10
C GLY A 230 5.11 -19.43 -4.44
N SER A 231 3.95 -18.75 -4.35
CA SER A 231 2.65 -19.39 -4.45
C SER A 231 1.82 -18.93 -5.64
N GLN A 232 0.58 -19.40 -5.66
CA GLN A 232 -0.49 -18.95 -6.54
C GLN A 232 -1.30 -17.85 -5.86
N HIS A 233 -2.05 -17.09 -6.62
CA HIS A 233 -3.10 -16.25 -6.06
C HIS A 233 -4.27 -17.13 -5.62
N LEU A 234 -4.65 -17.04 -4.35
CA LEU A 234 -5.78 -17.76 -3.78
C LEU A 234 -6.94 -16.80 -3.58
N LEU A 235 -8.13 -17.26 -3.88
CA LEU A 235 -9.39 -16.57 -3.55
C LEU A 235 -10.11 -17.40 -2.48
N LEU A 236 -10.48 -16.72 -1.40
CA LEU A 236 -11.19 -17.29 -0.26
C LEU A 236 -12.54 -16.62 -0.09
N ASN A 237 -13.48 -17.32 0.53
CA ASN A 237 -14.68 -16.68 1.07
C ASN A 237 -14.39 -16.06 2.46
N PRO A 238 -15.33 -15.29 3.04
CA PRO A 238 -15.13 -14.66 4.35
C PRO A 238 -15.00 -15.63 5.55
N ARG A 239 -15.18 -16.94 5.31
CA ARG A 239 -14.93 -17.99 6.31
C ARG A 239 -13.55 -18.62 6.17
N GLY A 240 -12.75 -18.16 5.19
CA GLY A 240 -11.43 -18.71 4.89
C GLY A 240 -11.43 -19.99 4.06
N GLU A 241 -12.58 -20.37 3.46
CA GLU A 241 -12.65 -21.52 2.55
C GLU A 241 -12.12 -21.12 1.18
N VAL A 242 -11.27 -21.98 0.57
CA VAL A 242 -10.67 -21.71 -0.75
C VAL A 242 -11.74 -21.90 -1.84
N LEU A 243 -11.97 -20.84 -2.60
CA LEU A 243 -12.86 -20.84 -3.75
C LEU A 243 -12.11 -21.18 -5.05
N GLY A 244 -10.83 -20.80 -5.15
CA GLY A 244 -10.02 -21.08 -6.32
C GLY A 244 -8.57 -20.67 -6.16
N ARG A 245 -7.73 -21.12 -7.12
CA ARG A 245 -6.29 -20.87 -7.19
C ARG A 245 -5.90 -20.59 -8.63
N TRP A 246 -5.06 -19.58 -8.83
CA TRP A 246 -4.61 -19.16 -10.16
C TRP A 246 -3.11 -18.93 -10.15
N ALA A 247 -2.43 -19.56 -11.10
CA ALA A 247 -1.03 -19.29 -11.35
C ALA A 247 -0.85 -17.79 -11.74
N PRO A 248 0.21 -17.12 -11.26
CA PRO A 248 0.50 -15.75 -11.67
C PRO A 248 0.83 -15.71 -13.18
N LEU A 249 0.57 -14.57 -13.83
CA LEU A 249 0.93 -14.36 -15.25
C LEU A 249 2.45 -14.25 -15.46
N SER A 250 3.20 -14.03 -14.39
CA SER A 250 4.66 -13.96 -14.38
C SER A 250 5.23 -14.81 -13.23
N ALA A 251 6.52 -14.76 -12.97
CA ALA A 251 7.19 -15.68 -12.06
C ALA A 251 6.72 -15.58 -10.60
N CYS A 252 6.45 -14.37 -10.10
CA CYS A 252 6.22 -14.13 -8.68
C CYS A 252 4.90 -13.38 -8.45
N ALA A 253 3.96 -14.00 -7.76
CA ALA A 253 2.81 -13.31 -7.20
C ALA A 253 3.27 -12.35 -6.09
N HIS A 254 2.77 -11.10 -6.06
CA HIS A 254 3.25 -10.15 -5.05
C HIS A 254 2.20 -9.17 -4.55
N HIS A 255 1.09 -8.98 -5.25
CA HIS A 255 0.02 -8.07 -4.84
C HIS A 255 -1.31 -8.49 -5.46
N ALA A 256 -2.42 -8.08 -4.85
CA ALA A 256 -3.76 -8.28 -5.38
C ALA A 256 -4.67 -7.14 -4.92
N THR A 257 -5.66 -6.81 -5.75
CA THR A 257 -6.73 -5.87 -5.39
C THR A 257 -8.03 -6.23 -6.08
N PHE A 258 -9.15 -5.73 -5.58
CA PHE A 258 -10.46 -5.89 -6.20
C PHE A 258 -10.90 -4.59 -6.84
N THR A 259 -11.64 -4.67 -7.95
CA THR A 259 -12.31 -3.49 -8.51
C THR A 259 -13.33 -2.94 -7.52
N HIS A 260 -13.62 -1.64 -7.64
CA HIS A 260 -14.54 -0.93 -6.73
C HIS A 260 -15.93 -1.56 -6.67
N ASP A 261 -16.39 -2.16 -7.76
CA ASP A 261 -17.68 -2.85 -7.88
C ASP A 261 -17.64 -4.33 -7.47
N SER A 262 -16.50 -4.83 -7.00
CA SER A 262 -16.28 -6.23 -6.61
C SER A 262 -16.51 -7.26 -7.72
N THR A 263 -16.53 -6.84 -8.98
CA THR A 263 -16.77 -7.76 -10.11
C THR A 263 -15.52 -8.44 -10.61
N ARG A 264 -14.33 -7.93 -10.23
CA ARG A 264 -13.04 -8.46 -10.69
C ARG A 264 -12.00 -8.46 -9.58
N LEU A 265 -11.17 -9.49 -9.60
CA LEU A 265 -9.88 -9.53 -8.89
C LEU A 265 -8.78 -9.18 -9.88
N LEU A 266 -7.94 -8.23 -9.53
CA LEU A 266 -6.70 -7.88 -10.21
C LEU A 266 -5.54 -8.50 -9.45
N ALA A 267 -4.82 -9.39 -10.11
CA ALA A 267 -3.74 -10.18 -9.54
C ALA A 267 -2.41 -9.76 -10.17
N HIS A 268 -1.52 -9.22 -9.36
CA HIS A 268 -0.24 -8.67 -9.82
C HIS A 268 0.88 -9.69 -9.64
N SER A 269 1.69 -9.80 -10.68
CA SER A 269 2.86 -10.66 -10.69
C SER A 269 4.04 -9.97 -11.36
N CYS A 270 5.26 -10.38 -11.05
CA CYS A 270 6.45 -9.80 -11.63
C CYS A 270 7.50 -10.85 -11.96
N HIS A 271 8.39 -10.51 -12.89
CA HIS A 271 9.66 -11.17 -13.08
C HIS A 271 10.77 -10.13 -13.04
N LEU A 272 11.55 -10.13 -11.96
CA LEU A 272 12.51 -9.09 -11.67
C LEU A 272 11.82 -7.70 -11.63
N TYR A 273 11.92 -6.92 -12.70
CA TYR A 273 11.41 -5.54 -12.77
C TYR A 273 10.08 -5.42 -13.50
N THR A 274 9.77 -6.31 -14.44
CA THR A 274 8.54 -6.20 -15.23
C THR A 274 7.32 -6.64 -14.44
N GLY A 275 6.27 -5.82 -14.47
CA GLY A 275 4.99 -6.10 -13.82
C GLY A 275 3.93 -6.60 -14.80
N HIS A 276 3.09 -7.51 -14.34
CA HIS A 276 1.94 -8.03 -15.07
C HIS A 276 0.71 -8.00 -14.16
N THR A 277 -0.34 -7.40 -14.63
CA THR A 277 -1.66 -7.47 -13.98
C THR A 277 -2.52 -8.45 -14.76
N GLY A 278 -3.00 -9.47 -14.07
CA GLY A 278 -4.01 -10.40 -14.56
C GLY A 278 -5.38 -10.08 -13.96
N VAL A 279 -6.44 -10.39 -14.68
CA VAL A 279 -7.82 -10.18 -14.23
C VAL A 279 -8.56 -11.52 -14.14
N LEU A 280 -9.32 -11.67 -13.07
CA LEU A 280 -10.30 -12.72 -12.87
C LEU A 280 -11.69 -12.08 -12.69
N HIS A 281 -12.65 -12.48 -13.53
CA HIS A 281 -14.04 -12.07 -13.35
C HIS A 281 -14.69 -12.87 -12.22
N LEU A 282 -15.34 -12.17 -11.30
CA LEU A 282 -15.99 -12.75 -10.14
C LEU A 282 -17.48 -12.95 -10.38
N PRO A 283 -18.10 -14.00 -9.82
CA PRO A 283 -19.53 -14.23 -9.99
C PRO A 283 -20.36 -13.11 -9.33
N PRO A 284 -21.45 -12.68 -9.97
CA PRO A 284 -22.36 -11.71 -9.38
C PRO A 284 -23.01 -12.24 -8.10
N GLU A 285 -23.53 -11.33 -7.29
CA GLU A 285 -24.26 -11.66 -6.08
C GLU A 285 -25.50 -12.52 -6.43
N GLY A 286 -25.76 -13.58 -5.64
CA GLY A 286 -26.96 -14.43 -5.80
C GLY A 286 -26.85 -15.57 -6.82
N THR A 287 -25.72 -15.75 -7.51
CA THR A 287 -25.53 -16.89 -8.45
C THR A 287 -25.09 -18.19 -7.75
N GLY A 288 -24.88 -18.17 -6.43
CA GLY A 288 -24.56 -19.33 -5.62
C GLY A 288 -25.81 -20.09 -5.22
N GLY A 289 -26.09 -21.21 -5.89
CA GLY A 289 -27.04 -22.20 -5.37
C GLY A 289 -26.49 -22.78 -4.08
N SER A 290 -27.36 -23.01 -3.08
CA SER A 290 -27.14 -23.66 -1.77
C SER A 290 -25.90 -23.21 -0.97
N PRO A 291 -25.98 -22.93 0.32
CA PRO A 291 -24.84 -22.57 1.16
C PRO A 291 -23.72 -23.62 1.23
N HIS A 292 -23.93 -24.81 0.64
CA HIS A 292 -22.95 -25.89 0.53
C HIS A 292 -22.48 -26.19 -0.92
N ALA A 293 -23.06 -25.52 -1.92
CA ALA A 293 -22.49 -25.56 -3.28
C ALA A 293 -21.47 -24.44 -3.40
N HIS A 294 -20.17 -24.77 -3.35
CA HIS A 294 -19.14 -23.88 -3.86
C HIS A 294 -19.60 -23.38 -5.23
N PRO A 295 -19.69 -22.06 -5.49
CA PRO A 295 -19.78 -21.62 -6.85
C PRO A 295 -18.54 -22.23 -7.52
N SER A 296 -18.77 -23.28 -8.33
CA SER A 296 -17.71 -23.79 -9.17
C SER A 296 -17.34 -22.64 -10.08
N PHE A 297 -16.25 -21.93 -9.74
CA PHE A 297 -15.58 -21.12 -10.75
C PHE A 297 -15.38 -22.05 -11.93
N PRO A 298 -15.96 -21.75 -13.10
CA PRO A 298 -15.90 -22.66 -14.25
C PRO A 298 -14.44 -23.02 -14.44
N GLY A 299 -14.13 -24.30 -14.39
CA GLY A 299 -12.84 -24.91 -14.14
C GLY A 299 -11.68 -24.10 -14.70
N ALA A 300 -10.75 -23.78 -13.83
CA ALA A 300 -9.39 -23.32 -14.11
C ALA A 300 -9.25 -22.33 -15.29
N ALA A 301 -10.12 -21.35 -15.40
CA ALA A 301 -9.86 -20.23 -16.31
C ALA A 301 -8.58 -19.54 -15.81
N ALA A 302 -7.52 -19.57 -16.60
CA ALA A 302 -6.30 -18.84 -16.29
C ALA A 302 -6.63 -17.34 -16.12
N LEU A 303 -5.84 -16.65 -15.30
CA LEU A 303 -5.90 -15.18 -15.26
C LEU A 303 -5.77 -14.65 -16.69
N GLN A 304 -6.64 -13.71 -17.06
CA GLN A 304 -6.54 -13.06 -18.35
C GLN A 304 -5.60 -11.86 -18.23
N PRO A 305 -4.77 -11.55 -19.23
CA PRO A 305 -3.97 -10.35 -19.24
C PRO A 305 -4.85 -9.10 -19.16
N PHE A 306 -4.57 -8.21 -18.20
CA PHE A 306 -5.24 -6.94 -18.03
C PHE A 306 -4.34 -5.77 -18.47
N HIS A 307 -3.14 -5.69 -17.86
CA HIS A 307 -2.14 -4.69 -18.21
C HIS A 307 -0.71 -5.23 -18.03
N ARG A 308 0.22 -4.67 -18.78
CA ARG A 308 1.65 -4.96 -18.63
C ARG A 308 2.40 -3.67 -18.33
N HIS A 309 3.12 -3.66 -17.23
CA HIS A 309 3.94 -2.55 -16.78
C HIS A 309 5.41 -2.78 -17.13
N SER A 310 6.15 -1.69 -17.31
CA SER A 310 7.61 -1.74 -17.42
C SER A 310 8.25 -2.08 -16.08
N TRP A 311 7.55 -1.77 -14.96
CA TRP A 311 8.03 -1.99 -13.60
C TRP A 311 6.98 -2.68 -12.75
N ARG A 312 7.44 -3.31 -11.65
CA ARG A 312 6.58 -3.99 -10.68
C ARG A 312 5.59 -3.00 -10.04
N VAL A 313 4.35 -3.42 -9.91
CA VAL A 313 3.29 -2.67 -9.22
C VAL A 313 3.31 -3.04 -7.74
N ASP A 314 3.49 -2.08 -6.84
CA ASP A 314 3.56 -2.30 -5.40
C ASP A 314 2.40 -1.65 -4.62
N ALA A 315 1.60 -0.81 -5.27
CA ALA A 315 0.49 -0.11 -4.65
C ALA A 315 -0.71 0.00 -5.60
N THR A 316 -1.90 -0.15 -5.07
CA THR A 316 -3.14 -0.04 -5.86
C THR A 316 -4.23 0.71 -5.09
N ALA A 317 -5.09 1.38 -5.84
CA ALA A 317 -6.35 1.91 -5.36
C ALA A 317 -7.39 1.79 -6.49
N THR A 318 -8.64 1.59 -6.14
CA THR A 318 -9.69 1.44 -7.14
C THR A 318 -10.82 2.43 -6.91
N LEU A 319 -11.30 3.01 -7.99
CA LEU A 319 -12.46 3.89 -8.07
C LEU A 319 -13.44 3.33 -9.08
N ARG A 320 -14.64 3.89 -9.13
CA ARG A 320 -15.61 3.50 -10.14
C ARG A 320 -15.03 3.73 -11.55
N GLY A 321 -14.87 2.66 -12.33
CA GLY A 321 -14.39 2.71 -13.71
C GLY A 321 -12.88 2.99 -13.85
N THR A 322 -12.12 3.00 -12.77
CA THR A 322 -10.69 3.28 -12.83
C THR A 322 -9.91 2.44 -11.83
N VAL A 323 -8.81 1.87 -12.27
CA VAL A 323 -7.80 1.21 -11.45
C VAL A 323 -6.56 2.08 -11.42
N MET A 324 -6.07 2.39 -10.23
CA MET A 324 -4.81 3.11 -10.05
C MET A 324 -3.74 2.14 -9.59
N GLU A 325 -2.60 2.17 -10.24
CA GLU A 325 -1.46 1.28 -9.98
C GLU A 325 -0.19 2.11 -9.83
N GLY A 326 0.49 1.95 -8.72
CA GLY A 326 1.75 2.59 -8.41
C GLY A 326 2.92 1.65 -8.60
N ASP A 327 3.91 2.03 -9.40
CA ASP A 327 5.00 1.16 -9.78
C ASP A 327 6.33 1.46 -9.05
N ALA A 328 7.28 0.54 -9.22
CA ALA A 328 8.62 0.63 -8.63
C ALA A 328 9.52 1.71 -9.25
N ALA A 329 9.12 2.31 -10.39
CA ALA A 329 9.82 3.45 -10.98
C ALA A 329 9.30 4.81 -10.47
N GLY A 330 8.24 4.80 -9.66
CA GLY A 330 7.65 6.01 -9.09
C GLY A 330 6.53 6.61 -9.92
N TYR A 331 5.98 5.85 -10.87
CA TYR A 331 4.81 6.26 -11.63
C TYR A 331 3.53 5.74 -11.00
N LEU A 332 2.57 6.64 -10.87
CA LEU A 332 1.17 6.32 -10.67
C LEU A 332 0.49 6.27 -12.04
N HIS A 333 -0.11 5.15 -12.37
CA HIS A 333 -0.86 4.91 -13.60
C HIS A 333 -2.35 4.81 -13.28
N ALA A 334 -3.21 5.45 -14.06
CA ALA A 334 -4.62 5.18 -14.04
C ALA A 334 -5.01 4.39 -15.29
N LEU A 335 -5.69 3.29 -15.07
CA LEU A 335 -6.16 2.39 -16.09
C LEU A 335 -7.69 2.41 -16.13
N SER A 336 -8.25 2.30 -17.31
CA SER A 336 -9.69 2.06 -17.48
C SER A 336 -10.08 0.64 -17.06
N ASP A 337 -11.36 0.35 -17.04
CA ASP A 337 -11.90 -0.98 -16.70
C ASP A 337 -11.44 -2.10 -17.64
N ASP A 338 -10.97 -1.78 -18.84
CA ASP A 338 -10.41 -2.72 -19.81
C ASP A 338 -8.87 -2.70 -19.86
N GLY A 339 -8.21 -2.05 -18.90
CA GLY A 339 -6.75 -2.04 -18.75
C GLY A 339 -6.02 -1.05 -19.66
N GLN A 340 -6.73 -0.11 -20.30
CA GLN A 340 -6.10 0.93 -21.10
C GLN A 340 -5.53 2.04 -20.22
N LEU A 341 -4.31 2.50 -20.50
CA LEU A 341 -3.72 3.63 -19.80
C LEU A 341 -4.49 4.92 -20.11
N LEU A 342 -5.07 5.53 -19.06
CA LEU A 342 -5.75 6.82 -19.15
C LEU A 342 -4.79 7.98 -18.93
N TRP A 343 -3.96 7.89 -17.93
CA TRP A 343 -2.94 8.88 -17.59
C TRP A 343 -1.86 8.29 -16.66
N HIS A 344 -0.75 9.00 -16.55
CA HIS A 344 0.29 8.71 -15.57
C HIS A 344 0.76 9.98 -14.85
N HIS A 345 1.36 9.81 -13.68
CA HIS A 345 1.96 10.88 -12.87
C HIS A 345 3.20 10.35 -12.14
N HIS A 346 4.33 11.03 -12.26
CA HIS A 346 5.58 10.63 -11.61
C HIS A 346 5.75 11.35 -10.26
N ILE A 347 5.89 10.62 -9.17
CA ILE A 347 6.05 11.17 -7.82
C ILE A 347 7.49 11.16 -7.31
N GLY A 348 8.42 10.54 -8.01
CA GLY A 348 9.86 10.61 -7.73
C GLY A 348 10.42 9.54 -6.81
N GLY A 349 9.75 8.43 -6.65
CA GLY A 349 10.26 7.28 -5.88
C GLY A 349 9.31 6.10 -5.97
N ALA A 350 9.83 4.88 -5.92
CA ALA A 350 9.03 3.65 -5.98
C ALA A 350 7.82 3.76 -5.05
N LEU A 351 6.62 3.60 -5.59
CA LEU A 351 5.39 3.67 -4.79
C LEU A 351 5.30 2.48 -3.85
N ASN A 352 4.79 2.73 -2.65
CA ASN A 352 4.60 1.74 -1.61
C ASN A 352 3.15 1.65 -1.11
N ALA A 353 2.40 2.75 -1.24
CA ALA A 353 0.99 2.78 -0.86
C ALA A 353 0.24 3.89 -1.61
N LEU A 354 -1.04 3.64 -1.83
CA LEU A 354 -2.00 4.56 -2.43
C LEU A 354 -3.29 4.57 -1.64
N ASP A 355 -3.92 5.73 -1.54
CA ASP A 355 -5.31 5.86 -1.12
C ASP A 355 -5.98 7.02 -1.85
N THR A 356 -7.32 6.98 -1.95
CA THR A 356 -8.11 7.96 -2.68
C THR A 356 -9.31 8.42 -1.87
N SER A 357 -9.82 9.64 -2.12
CA SER A 357 -11.15 10.01 -1.63
C SER A 357 -12.25 9.18 -2.33
N PRO A 358 -13.43 9.02 -1.72
CA PRO A 358 -14.53 8.23 -2.32
C PRO A 358 -14.98 8.73 -3.69
N ASP A 359 -14.90 10.03 -3.93
CA ASP A 359 -15.25 10.68 -5.20
C ASP A 359 -14.07 10.74 -6.19
N GLY A 360 -12.88 10.30 -5.76
CA GLY A 360 -11.67 10.33 -6.55
C GLY A 360 -11.06 11.72 -6.74
N SER A 361 -11.56 12.75 -6.08
CA SER A 361 -11.02 14.13 -6.21
C SER A 361 -9.63 14.30 -5.59
N THR A 362 -9.31 13.46 -4.62
CA THR A 362 -8.03 13.46 -3.89
C THR A 362 -7.36 12.09 -3.94
N ILE A 363 -6.06 12.08 -4.22
CA ILE A 363 -5.20 10.90 -4.16
C ILE A 363 -4.06 11.20 -3.19
N VAL A 364 -3.73 10.26 -2.32
CA VAL A 364 -2.51 10.30 -1.51
C VAL A 364 -1.65 9.11 -1.90
N ALA A 365 -0.40 9.39 -2.25
CA ALA A 365 0.58 8.40 -2.66
C ALA A 365 1.79 8.45 -1.73
N ALA A 366 2.26 7.29 -1.27
CA ALA A 366 3.44 7.16 -0.43
C ALA A 366 4.51 6.32 -1.12
N SER A 367 5.80 6.65 -0.91
CA SER A 367 6.93 6.02 -1.60
C SER A 367 8.00 5.49 -0.65
N HIS A 368 8.83 4.60 -1.18
CA HIS A 368 10.04 4.12 -0.50
C HIS A 368 11.11 5.20 -0.30
N SER A 369 11.04 6.30 -1.06
CA SER A 369 11.94 7.45 -0.94
C SER A 369 11.54 8.44 0.16
N GLY A 370 10.52 8.12 0.96
CA GLY A 370 10.03 8.96 2.05
C GLY A 370 9.11 10.09 1.59
N TYR A 371 8.54 10.00 0.41
CA TYR A 371 7.57 11.00 -0.07
C TYR A 371 6.15 10.55 0.24
N VAL A 372 5.33 11.52 0.72
CA VAL A 372 3.86 11.39 0.80
C VAL A 372 3.26 12.57 0.06
N VAL A 373 2.58 12.30 -1.04
CA VAL A 373 2.16 13.30 -2.02
C VAL A 373 0.64 13.39 -2.07
N TRP A 374 0.11 14.61 -2.03
CA TRP A 374 -1.30 14.91 -2.27
C TRP A 374 -1.49 15.38 -3.71
N LEU A 375 -2.33 14.65 -4.44
CA LEU A 375 -2.77 14.98 -5.79
C LEU A 375 -4.26 15.34 -5.74
N ARG A 376 -4.64 16.50 -6.28
CA ARG A 376 -6.03 16.97 -6.30
C ARG A 376 -6.46 17.34 -7.69
N GLN A 377 -7.71 17.02 -8.00
CA GLN A 377 -8.33 17.43 -9.25
C GLN A 377 -8.86 18.88 -9.11
N LEU A 378 -8.03 19.85 -9.46
CA LEU A 378 -8.34 21.27 -9.29
C LEU A 378 -8.91 21.98 -10.54
N GLY A 379 -9.11 21.26 -11.65
CA GLY A 379 -9.62 21.83 -12.90
C GLY A 379 -9.07 21.14 -14.15
N ALA A 380 -9.37 21.69 -15.32
CA ALA A 380 -8.94 21.16 -16.60
C ALA A 380 -7.54 21.67 -16.97
N GLY A 381 -6.49 21.00 -16.51
CA GLY A 381 -5.13 21.33 -16.94
C GLY A 381 -4.10 20.41 -16.31
N MET A 382 -3.07 20.06 -17.08
CA MET A 382 -1.92 19.34 -16.54
C MET A 382 -1.08 20.27 -15.69
N ASP A 383 -0.52 19.76 -14.58
CA ASP A 383 0.47 20.48 -13.79
C ASP A 383 1.76 20.65 -14.62
N PRO A 384 2.14 21.89 -15.00
CA PRO A 384 3.31 22.13 -15.84
C PRO A 384 4.62 21.83 -15.12
N CYS A 385 4.58 21.62 -13.81
CA CYS A 385 5.75 21.38 -12.97
C CYS A 385 5.97 19.89 -12.65
N SER A 386 5.15 19.01 -13.19
CA SER A 386 5.24 17.56 -12.97
C SER A 386 5.42 16.78 -14.27
N ILE A 387 6.03 15.59 -14.18
CA ILE A 387 6.06 14.61 -15.28
C ILE A 387 4.74 13.87 -15.24
N SER A 388 3.75 14.37 -15.97
CA SER A 388 2.38 13.91 -15.83
C SER A 388 1.56 14.13 -17.10
N THR A 389 0.60 13.22 -17.31
CA THR A 389 -0.53 13.40 -18.22
C THR A 389 -1.87 13.40 -17.45
N SER A 390 -1.80 13.43 -16.12
CA SER A 390 -2.98 13.31 -15.24
C SER A 390 -3.75 14.63 -15.15
N PRO A 391 -5.06 14.58 -14.85
CA PRO A 391 -5.87 15.75 -14.54
C PRO A 391 -5.66 16.25 -13.10
N TYR A 392 -4.71 15.65 -12.36
CA TYR A 392 -4.43 15.99 -10.98
C TYR A 392 -3.21 16.90 -10.89
N THR A 393 -3.28 17.82 -9.92
CA THR A 393 -2.17 18.70 -9.53
C THR A 393 -1.65 18.29 -8.17
N GLU A 394 -0.33 18.24 -8.01
CA GLU A 394 0.28 18.04 -6.72
C GLU A 394 0.08 19.29 -5.84
N THR A 395 -0.66 19.16 -4.74
CA THR A 395 -0.98 20.27 -3.84
C THR A 395 -0.13 20.32 -2.58
N GLY A 396 0.53 19.24 -2.23
CA GLY A 396 1.42 19.14 -1.08
C GLY A 396 2.27 17.88 -1.14
N ARG A 397 3.46 17.98 -0.58
CA ARG A 397 4.40 16.86 -0.44
C ARG A 397 5.03 16.90 0.94
N TRP A 398 4.95 15.78 1.65
CA TRP A 398 5.74 15.53 2.84
C TRP A 398 6.98 14.72 2.47
N ILE A 399 8.09 15.05 3.13
CA ILE A 399 9.40 14.42 2.93
C ILE A 399 9.88 13.90 4.27
N PHE A 400 10.00 12.57 4.37
CA PHE A 400 10.49 11.87 5.54
C PHE A 400 11.92 11.40 5.28
N TRP A 401 12.90 12.19 5.69
CA TRP A 401 14.31 11.86 5.51
C TRP A 401 15.03 11.77 6.85
N GLN A 402 15.97 10.83 6.94
CA GLN A 402 16.88 10.74 8.10
C GLN A 402 17.71 12.02 8.19
N GLY A 403 17.87 12.52 9.42
CA GLY A 403 18.60 13.74 9.68
C GLY A 403 17.76 15.01 9.69
N GLU A 404 16.53 14.97 9.21
CA GLU A 404 15.54 16.03 9.46
C GLU A 404 14.92 15.81 10.84
N ALA A 405 14.84 16.90 11.65
CA ALA A 405 14.25 16.84 13.00
C ALA A 405 12.74 16.58 12.95
N GLU A 406 12.09 17.06 11.89
CA GLU A 406 10.66 16.88 11.59
C GLU A 406 10.49 16.63 10.09
N PRO A 407 9.39 15.96 9.67
CA PRO A 407 9.09 15.80 8.26
C PRO A 407 8.96 17.17 7.59
N LEU A 408 9.61 17.35 6.44
CA LEU A 408 9.52 18.61 5.71
C LEU A 408 8.26 18.64 4.84
N HIS A 409 7.63 19.80 4.74
CA HIS A 409 6.53 20.04 3.80
C HIS A 409 7.04 20.89 2.62
N TRP A 410 6.82 20.38 1.40
CA TRP A 410 7.17 21.06 0.16
C TRP A 410 5.94 21.55 -0.59
#